data_64084f9acbbcfab9673d10cd8a6fc4f6
#
_entry.id   64084f9acbbcfab9673d10cd8a6fc4f6
#
_cell.length_a   1.000
_cell.length_b   1.000
_cell.length_c   1.000
_cell.angle_alpha   90.00
_cell.angle_beta   90.00
_cell.angle_gamma   90.00
#
_symmetry.space_group_name_H-M   'P 1'
#
loop_
_entity.id
_entity.type
_entity.pdbx_description
1 polymer ?
#
loop_
_entity_poly.entity_id
_entity_poly.type
_entity_poly.pdbx_seq_one_letter_code
_entity_poly.pdbx_strand_id
1 'polypeptide(L)'
;MKLEKLSEFKGTAGPVLTIVMDGVGLAPKREGNAVAEAYTPTLDMLMSEYPTVQLKAHGTAVGLPSDDDMGNSEVGHNALGSGQVFAQGAKLVSQSIESGKMFTSDAWKEIVSAAKNGGTLHFLGLFSDGNVHSHIDHLKAMIDEAKKEGVSRVRIHILLDGRDVGETSALDYVIPFEA
;
A
#
# COMPACT_ATOMS: atom_id res chain seq x y z
N MET A 1 8.36 11.73 12.99
CA MET A 1 8.67 12.94 12.21
C MET A 1 8.12 14.15 12.93
N LYS A 2 8.85 15.24 13.03
CA LYS A 2 8.38 16.50 13.63
C LYS A 2 8.44 17.55 12.53
N LEU A 3 7.28 18.09 12.15
CA LEU A 3 7.21 19.21 11.22
C LEU A 3 7.50 20.50 12.00
N GLU A 4 8.40 21.30 11.47
CA GLU A 4 8.72 22.61 12.03
C GLU A 4 8.06 23.71 11.20
N LYS A 5 7.54 24.71 11.90
CA LYS A 5 6.91 25.86 11.22
C LYS A 5 8.00 26.72 10.57
N LEU A 6 7.83 27.02 9.28
CA LEU A 6 8.74 27.95 8.57
C LEU A 6 8.62 29.35 9.18
N SER A 7 9.75 29.93 9.56
CA SER A 7 9.81 31.25 10.21
C SER A 7 9.35 32.39 9.28
N GLU A 8 9.61 32.22 7.99
CA GLU A 8 9.32 33.26 6.98
C GLU A 8 7.96 33.14 6.31
N PHE A 9 7.28 31.98 6.47
CA PHE A 9 5.96 31.75 5.89
C PHE A 9 4.87 31.87 6.94
N LYS A 10 4.10 32.96 6.84
CA LYS A 10 3.00 33.26 7.78
C LYS A 10 1.71 32.49 7.49
N GLY A 11 1.68 31.68 6.44
CA GLY A 11 0.48 31.03 5.94
C GLY A 11 -0.28 31.90 4.94
N THR A 12 -1.28 31.30 4.30
CA THR A 12 -2.19 31.99 3.37
C THR A 12 -3.28 32.71 4.16
N ALA A 13 -3.57 33.94 3.82
CA ALA A 13 -4.68 34.69 4.41
C ALA A 13 -6.02 34.13 3.88
N GLY A 14 -6.92 33.80 4.81
CA GLY A 14 -8.24 33.25 4.48
C GLY A 14 -8.30 31.72 4.45
N PRO A 15 -9.45 31.13 4.11
CA PRO A 15 -9.59 29.68 4.01
C PRO A 15 -8.81 29.13 2.82
N VAL A 16 -8.19 27.96 3.02
CA VAL A 16 -7.60 27.17 1.94
C VAL A 16 -8.55 26.04 1.62
N LEU A 17 -9.00 25.97 0.36
CA LEU A 17 -9.85 24.90 -0.14
C LEU A 17 -8.99 23.91 -0.94
N THR A 18 -8.96 22.65 -0.50
CA THR A 18 -8.35 21.57 -1.25
C THR A 18 -9.45 20.66 -1.80
N ILE A 19 -9.46 20.46 -3.12
CA ILE A 19 -10.41 19.56 -3.78
C ILE A 19 -9.62 18.38 -4.33
N VAL A 20 -9.95 17.17 -3.88
CA VAL A 20 -9.42 15.91 -4.41
C VAL A 20 -10.46 15.32 -5.36
N MET A 21 -10.08 15.17 -6.63
CA MET A 21 -10.92 14.55 -7.65
C MET A 21 -10.39 13.14 -7.92
N ASP A 22 -11.00 12.15 -7.28
CA ASP A 22 -10.64 10.75 -7.47
C ASP A 22 -11.09 10.23 -8.84
N GLY A 23 -10.32 9.31 -9.43
CA GLY A 23 -10.60 8.76 -10.76
C GLY A 23 -10.31 9.69 -11.94
N VAL A 24 -9.71 10.86 -11.71
CA VAL A 24 -9.28 11.79 -12.77
C VAL A 24 -7.79 11.66 -12.99
N GLY A 25 -7.41 11.15 -14.18
CA GLY A 25 -6.01 10.99 -14.57
C GLY A 25 -5.72 11.59 -15.93
N LEU A 26 -4.44 11.82 -16.20
CA LEU A 26 -3.96 12.29 -17.51
C LEU A 26 -3.57 11.08 -18.36
N ALA A 27 -4.18 10.97 -19.55
CA ALA A 27 -3.84 9.94 -20.52
C ALA A 27 -3.68 10.56 -21.90
N PRO A 28 -2.73 10.04 -22.72
CA PRO A 28 -2.47 10.60 -24.05
C PRO A 28 -3.59 10.32 -25.07
N LYS A 29 -4.40 9.28 -24.83
CA LYS A 29 -5.52 8.90 -25.72
C LYS A 29 -6.83 9.50 -25.23
N ARG A 30 -7.66 9.99 -26.14
CA ARG A 30 -9.04 10.41 -25.85
C ARG A 30 -9.99 9.21 -25.78
N GLU A 31 -9.83 8.27 -26.71
CA GLU A 31 -10.68 7.07 -26.76
C GLU A 31 -10.64 6.30 -25.45
N GLY A 32 -11.80 6.06 -24.86
CA GLY A 32 -11.93 5.44 -23.55
C GLY A 32 -11.57 6.32 -22.36
N ASN A 33 -11.28 7.58 -22.58
CA ASN A 33 -10.99 8.56 -21.53
C ASN A 33 -12.18 9.52 -21.33
N ALA A 34 -13.08 9.15 -20.44
CA ALA A 34 -14.30 9.91 -20.19
C ALA A 34 -14.03 11.37 -19.75
N VAL A 35 -12.94 11.63 -19.05
CA VAL A 35 -12.55 13.00 -18.64
C VAL A 35 -12.19 13.84 -19.85
N ALA A 36 -11.40 13.28 -20.78
CA ALA A 36 -10.99 14.00 -21.99
C ALA A 36 -12.14 14.18 -23.00
N GLU A 37 -13.18 13.34 -22.94
CA GLU A 37 -14.37 13.44 -23.80
C GLU A 37 -15.49 14.29 -23.21
N ALA A 38 -15.49 14.49 -21.90
CA ALA A 38 -16.48 15.31 -21.22
C ALA A 38 -16.34 16.80 -21.54
N TYR A 39 -17.42 17.54 -21.39
CA TYR A 39 -17.42 18.99 -21.48
C TYR A 39 -17.03 19.59 -20.13
N THR A 40 -15.76 20.00 -19.99
CA THR A 40 -15.13 20.42 -18.72
C THR A 40 -14.52 21.83 -18.79
N PRO A 41 -15.28 22.87 -19.20
CA PRO A 41 -14.72 24.18 -19.49
C PRO A 41 -13.99 24.83 -18.30
N THR A 42 -14.47 24.60 -17.08
CA THR A 42 -13.81 25.13 -15.87
C THR A 42 -12.50 24.41 -15.59
N LEU A 43 -12.46 23.09 -15.72
CA LEU A 43 -11.24 22.32 -15.52
C LEU A 43 -10.19 22.65 -16.60
N ASP A 44 -10.64 22.77 -17.85
CA ASP A 44 -9.80 23.14 -18.98
C ASP A 44 -9.16 24.52 -18.78
N MET A 45 -9.97 25.49 -18.33
CA MET A 45 -9.50 26.84 -17.99
C MET A 45 -8.50 26.80 -16.83
N LEU A 46 -8.80 26.06 -15.75
CA LEU A 46 -7.88 25.95 -14.61
C LEU A 46 -6.53 25.32 -15.02
N MET A 47 -6.55 24.30 -15.86
CA MET A 47 -5.34 23.65 -16.34
C MET A 47 -4.52 24.51 -17.30
N SER A 48 -5.14 25.41 -18.07
CA SER A 48 -4.47 26.26 -19.06
C SER A 48 -3.97 27.59 -18.50
N GLU A 49 -4.69 28.19 -17.54
CA GLU A 49 -4.44 29.54 -17.06
C GLU A 49 -3.77 29.62 -15.68
N TYR A 50 -3.81 28.50 -14.91
CA TYR A 50 -3.25 28.46 -13.57
C TYR A 50 -2.06 27.49 -13.48
N PRO A 51 -1.19 27.65 -12.47
CA PRO A 51 -0.06 26.74 -12.28
C PRO A 51 -0.52 25.30 -12.15
N THR A 52 -0.08 24.45 -13.07
CA THR A 52 -0.41 23.04 -13.13
C THR A 52 0.84 22.20 -13.12
N VAL A 53 0.87 21.13 -12.28
CA VAL A 53 1.99 20.22 -12.18
C VAL A 53 1.50 18.78 -12.13
N GLN A 54 2.21 17.89 -12.81
CA GLN A 54 1.93 16.46 -12.76
C GLN A 54 2.71 15.82 -11.62
N LEU A 55 2.05 14.99 -10.84
CA LEU A 55 2.65 14.22 -9.77
C LEU A 55 2.64 12.72 -10.14
N LYS A 56 3.71 12.03 -9.81
CA LYS A 56 3.74 10.57 -9.87
C LYS A 56 2.94 10.01 -8.69
N ALA A 57 1.99 9.14 -8.99
CA ALA A 57 1.06 8.56 -8.00
C ALA A 57 1.35 7.08 -7.68
N HIS A 58 2.42 6.51 -8.23
CA HIS A 58 2.80 5.11 -8.09
C HIS A 58 4.26 4.97 -7.66
N GLY A 59 4.60 3.78 -7.20
CA GLY A 59 5.97 3.34 -6.99
C GLY A 59 6.71 4.10 -5.92
N THR A 60 8.00 4.23 -6.14
CA THR A 60 8.92 4.87 -5.18
C THR A 60 8.60 6.34 -4.93
N ALA A 61 7.93 7.01 -5.86
CA ALA A 61 7.50 8.39 -5.72
C ALA A 61 6.47 8.63 -4.60
N VAL A 62 5.77 7.60 -4.17
CA VAL A 62 4.81 7.63 -3.05
C VAL A 62 5.23 6.73 -1.89
N GLY A 63 6.47 6.25 -1.88
CA GLY A 63 7.05 5.49 -0.77
C GLY A 63 6.79 3.98 -0.83
N LEU A 64 6.41 3.44 -1.99
CA LEU A 64 6.29 2.00 -2.23
C LEU A 64 7.65 1.36 -2.53
N PRO A 65 7.77 0.02 -2.49
CA PRO A 65 9.05 -0.68 -2.66
C PRO A 65 9.72 -0.43 -4.01
N SER A 66 8.97 -0.54 -5.11
CA SER A 66 9.46 -0.42 -6.49
C SER A 66 8.54 0.47 -7.34
N ASP A 67 8.99 0.84 -8.52
CA ASP A 67 8.18 1.63 -9.46
C ASP A 67 7.09 0.79 -10.16
N ASP A 68 7.12 -0.53 -10.04
CA ASP A 68 6.08 -1.42 -10.53
C ASP A 68 4.90 -1.56 -9.55
N ASP A 69 5.08 -1.11 -8.30
CA ASP A 69 4.03 -1.16 -7.29
C ASP A 69 2.96 -0.09 -7.55
N MET A 70 1.71 -0.54 -7.61
CA MET A 70 0.56 0.34 -7.81
C MET A 70 0.31 1.20 -6.57
N GLY A 71 0.21 2.51 -6.75
CA GLY A 71 -0.22 3.44 -5.73
C GLY A 71 -1.71 3.27 -5.41
N ASN A 72 -2.09 3.73 -4.24
CA ASN A 72 -3.48 3.74 -3.79
C ASN A 72 -3.79 5.05 -3.05
N SER A 73 -5.05 5.24 -2.68
CA SER A 73 -5.51 6.46 -2.00
C SER A 73 -4.78 6.72 -0.69
N GLU A 74 -4.48 5.67 0.08
CA GLU A 74 -3.80 5.80 1.38
C GLU A 74 -2.40 6.38 1.22
N VAL A 75 -1.56 5.77 0.38
CA VAL A 75 -0.17 6.23 0.21
C VAL A 75 -0.10 7.62 -0.42
N GLY A 76 -1.02 7.93 -1.35
CA GLY A 76 -1.12 9.25 -1.98
C GLY A 76 -1.52 10.34 -0.99
N HIS A 77 -2.57 10.14 -0.20
CA HIS A 77 -3.00 11.09 0.81
C HIS A 77 -1.96 11.27 1.93
N ASN A 78 -1.28 10.18 2.33
CA ASN A 78 -0.20 10.27 3.32
C ASN A 78 0.98 11.11 2.80
N ALA A 79 1.37 10.94 1.54
CA ALA A 79 2.43 11.74 0.92
C ALA A 79 2.04 13.22 0.82
N LEU A 80 0.83 13.52 0.36
CA LEU A 80 0.31 14.89 0.28
C LEU A 80 0.18 15.54 1.67
N GLY A 81 -0.41 14.81 2.63
CA GLY A 81 -0.66 15.33 3.97
C GLY A 81 0.60 15.56 4.79
N SER A 82 1.63 14.74 4.58
CA SER A 82 2.92 14.88 5.26
C SER A 82 3.89 15.82 4.54
N GLY A 83 3.65 16.12 3.27
CA GLY A 83 4.55 16.92 2.43
C GLY A 83 5.88 16.24 2.14
N GLN A 84 5.97 14.91 2.28
CA GLN A 84 7.19 14.16 2.01
C GLN A 84 6.91 12.69 1.68
N VAL A 85 7.86 12.06 1.02
CA VAL A 85 7.84 10.64 0.68
C VAL A 85 8.57 9.85 1.79
N PHE A 86 7.91 8.87 2.35
CA PHE A 86 8.49 7.95 3.34
C PHE A 86 7.98 6.51 3.10
N ALA A 87 8.69 5.53 3.64
CA ALA A 87 8.28 4.13 3.48
C ALA A 87 6.89 3.90 4.09
N GLN A 88 5.97 3.36 3.30
CA GLN A 88 4.59 3.11 3.67
C GLN A 88 4.15 1.70 3.28
N GLY A 89 3.02 1.26 3.84
CA GLY A 89 2.36 0.03 3.47
C GLY A 89 3.31 -1.16 3.40
N ALA A 90 3.31 -1.84 2.28
CA ALA A 90 4.11 -3.04 2.03
C ALA A 90 5.62 -2.85 2.28
N LYS A 91 6.18 -1.70 1.90
CA LYS A 91 7.60 -1.40 2.13
C LYS A 91 7.96 -1.39 3.62
N LEU A 92 7.12 -0.81 4.45
CA LEU A 92 7.34 -0.76 5.90
C LEU A 92 7.24 -2.17 6.51
N VAL A 93 6.30 -2.98 6.04
CA VAL A 93 6.14 -4.38 6.46
C VAL A 93 7.37 -5.19 6.05
N SER A 94 7.81 -5.10 4.78
CA SER A 94 9.01 -5.77 4.29
C SER A 94 10.24 -5.42 5.14
N GLN A 95 10.49 -4.14 5.38
CA GLN A 95 11.60 -3.69 6.21
C GLN A 95 11.52 -4.20 7.66
N SER A 96 10.31 -4.30 8.21
CA SER A 96 10.09 -4.81 9.57
C SER A 96 10.38 -6.31 9.67
N ILE A 97 10.05 -7.07 8.62
CA ILE A 97 10.37 -8.50 8.51
C ILE A 97 11.87 -8.70 8.30
N GLU A 98 12.47 -8.04 7.32
CA GLU A 98 13.90 -8.15 6.98
C GLU A 98 14.81 -7.78 8.15
N SER A 99 14.47 -6.74 8.90
CA SER A 99 15.22 -6.33 10.09
C SER A 99 14.94 -7.19 11.33
N GLY A 100 13.98 -8.11 11.28
CA GLY A 100 13.51 -8.89 12.42
C GLY A 100 12.68 -8.10 13.44
N LYS A 101 12.45 -6.81 13.20
CA LYS A 101 11.73 -5.94 14.14
C LYS A 101 10.30 -6.43 14.42
N MET A 102 9.61 -6.96 13.40
CA MET A 102 8.28 -7.54 13.54
C MET A 102 8.29 -8.66 14.59
N PHE A 103 9.27 -9.54 14.51
CA PHE A 103 9.38 -10.75 15.34
C PHE A 103 9.88 -10.49 16.75
N THR A 104 10.38 -9.29 17.02
CA THR A 104 10.75 -8.86 18.37
C THR A 104 9.63 -8.07 19.08
N SER A 105 8.53 -7.79 18.40
CA SER A 105 7.39 -7.05 18.95
C SER A 105 6.65 -7.87 20.03
N ASP A 106 6.05 -7.15 20.99
CA ASP A 106 5.30 -7.80 22.05
C ASP A 106 4.08 -8.56 21.50
N ALA A 107 3.40 -8.00 20.48
CA ALA A 107 2.27 -8.64 19.81
C ALA A 107 2.68 -9.98 19.18
N TRP A 108 3.79 -10.04 18.45
CA TRP A 108 4.29 -11.28 17.86
C TRP A 108 4.61 -12.33 18.94
N LYS A 109 5.32 -11.94 19.97
CA LYS A 109 5.71 -12.83 21.08
C LYS A 109 4.50 -13.39 21.81
N GLU A 110 3.47 -12.58 22.05
CA GLU A 110 2.22 -13.01 22.68
C GLU A 110 1.50 -14.07 21.85
N ILE A 111 1.31 -13.80 20.54
CA ILE A 111 0.63 -14.71 19.61
C ILE A 111 1.39 -16.05 19.51
N VAL A 112 2.70 -16.00 19.32
CA VAL A 112 3.53 -17.20 19.19
C VAL A 112 3.53 -17.99 20.50
N SER A 113 3.64 -17.33 21.65
CA SER A 113 3.57 -17.99 22.96
C SER A 113 2.26 -18.74 23.16
N ALA A 114 1.13 -18.15 22.79
CA ALA A 114 -0.17 -18.79 22.85
C ALA A 114 -0.25 -20.03 21.92
N ALA A 115 0.31 -19.92 20.72
CA ALA A 115 0.31 -21.03 19.76
C ALA A 115 1.21 -22.21 20.18
N LYS A 116 2.37 -21.93 20.79
CA LYS A 116 3.32 -22.96 21.29
C LYS A 116 2.75 -23.83 22.40
N ASN A 117 1.88 -23.30 23.23
CA ASN A 117 1.28 -24.00 24.36
C ASN A 117 0.12 -24.93 23.97
N GLY A 118 0.22 -25.58 22.81
CA GLY A 118 -0.80 -26.51 22.31
C GLY A 118 -1.88 -25.83 21.45
N GLY A 119 -1.76 -24.54 21.22
CA GLY A 119 -2.61 -23.78 20.33
C GLY A 119 -2.36 -24.04 18.83
N THR A 120 -3.04 -23.29 18.00
CA THR A 120 -2.83 -23.24 16.55
C THR A 120 -2.72 -21.79 16.15
N LEU A 121 -1.70 -21.46 15.38
CA LEU A 121 -1.55 -20.14 14.80
C LEU A 121 -2.39 -20.05 13.52
N HIS A 122 -3.26 -19.07 13.46
CA HIS A 122 -4.10 -18.82 12.31
C HIS A 122 -3.70 -17.53 11.60
N PHE A 123 -3.48 -17.61 10.29
CA PHE A 123 -3.35 -16.45 9.42
C PHE A 123 -4.61 -16.31 8.59
N LEU A 124 -5.17 -15.12 8.54
CA LEU A 124 -6.35 -14.78 7.73
C LEU A 124 -6.02 -13.55 6.90
N GLY A 125 -6.13 -13.64 5.58
CA GLY A 125 -5.83 -12.50 4.72
C GLY A 125 -5.88 -12.79 3.23
N LEU A 126 -5.63 -11.75 2.44
CA LEU A 126 -5.57 -11.82 0.99
C LEU A 126 -4.32 -12.59 0.56
N PHE A 127 -4.51 -13.58 -0.30
CA PHE A 127 -3.45 -14.46 -0.80
C PHE A 127 -3.01 -14.00 -2.18
N SER A 128 -2.07 -13.06 -2.22
CA SER A 128 -1.68 -12.32 -3.41
C SER A 128 -0.22 -11.86 -3.35
N ASP A 129 0.39 -11.66 -4.48
CA ASP A 129 1.67 -10.97 -4.65
C ASP A 129 1.52 -9.58 -5.30
N GLY A 130 0.28 -9.12 -5.51
CA GLY A 130 0.00 -7.82 -6.08
C GLY A 130 0.47 -6.62 -5.26
N ASN A 131 0.87 -6.86 -4.00
CA ASN A 131 1.54 -5.90 -3.09
C ASN A 131 0.74 -4.61 -2.78
N VAL A 132 -0.56 -4.61 -3.05
CA VAL A 132 -1.46 -3.49 -2.73
C VAL A 132 -2.02 -3.63 -1.32
N HIS A 133 -2.60 -4.79 -1.01
CA HIS A 133 -3.25 -5.09 0.26
C HIS A 133 -2.52 -6.16 1.07
N SER A 134 -1.73 -7.01 0.43
CA SER A 134 -0.90 -8.04 1.06
C SER A 134 0.21 -8.50 0.11
N HIS A 135 1.14 -9.27 0.65
CA HIS A 135 2.14 -9.97 -0.14
C HIS A 135 2.38 -11.38 0.44
N ILE A 136 2.33 -12.39 -0.42
CA ILE A 136 2.48 -13.80 -0.04
C ILE A 136 3.83 -14.08 0.65
N ASP A 137 4.90 -13.38 0.29
CA ASP A 137 6.21 -13.58 0.92
C ASP A 137 6.25 -13.06 2.36
N HIS A 138 5.42 -12.08 2.72
CA HIS A 138 5.25 -11.68 4.12
C HIS A 138 4.64 -12.82 4.94
N LEU A 139 3.64 -13.51 4.39
CA LEU A 139 3.02 -14.67 5.02
C LEU A 139 4.03 -15.81 5.19
N LYS A 140 4.79 -16.14 4.13
CA LYS A 140 5.84 -17.17 4.20
C LYS A 140 6.87 -16.85 5.28
N ALA A 141 7.36 -15.61 5.34
CA ALA A 141 8.33 -15.18 6.35
C ALA A 141 7.79 -15.34 7.79
N MET A 142 6.52 -15.00 8.01
CA MET A 142 5.87 -15.18 9.32
C MET A 142 5.69 -16.67 9.68
N ILE A 143 5.38 -17.52 8.71
CA ILE A 143 5.27 -18.97 8.94
C ILE A 143 6.64 -19.56 9.28
N ASP A 144 7.66 -19.20 8.52
CA ASP A 144 9.04 -19.66 8.74
C ASP A 144 9.55 -19.25 10.13
N GLU A 145 9.30 -18.03 10.54
CA GLU A 145 9.69 -17.57 11.86
C GLU A 145 8.90 -18.26 12.97
N ALA A 146 7.59 -18.42 12.82
CA ALA A 146 6.77 -19.18 13.76
C ALA A 146 7.28 -20.63 13.94
N LYS A 147 7.70 -21.29 12.83
CA LYS A 147 8.30 -22.61 12.85
C LYS A 147 9.63 -22.61 13.62
N LYS A 148 10.53 -21.65 13.37
CA LYS A 148 11.80 -21.50 14.09
C LYS A 148 11.58 -21.31 15.59
N GLU A 149 10.55 -20.57 15.96
CA GLU A 149 10.18 -20.35 17.34
C GLU A 149 9.43 -21.51 18.00
N GLY A 150 9.15 -22.60 17.25
CA GLY A 150 8.57 -23.85 17.77
C GLY A 150 7.06 -23.94 17.75
N VAL A 151 6.37 -23.16 16.94
CA VAL A 151 4.95 -23.34 16.67
C VAL A 151 4.78 -24.60 15.82
N SER A 152 3.96 -25.55 16.32
CA SER A 152 3.79 -26.85 15.68
C SER A 152 2.58 -26.95 14.74
N ARG A 153 1.66 -26.02 14.85
CA ARG A 153 0.42 -26.01 14.05
C ARG A 153 0.10 -24.63 13.52
N VAL A 154 -0.02 -24.52 12.21
CA VAL A 154 -0.43 -23.30 11.50
C VAL A 154 -1.65 -23.64 10.63
N ARG A 155 -2.57 -22.69 10.50
CA ARG A 155 -3.71 -22.73 9.56
C ARG A 155 -3.77 -21.40 8.82
N ILE A 156 -3.99 -21.48 7.53
CA ILE A 156 -4.04 -20.31 6.66
C ILE A 156 -5.45 -20.26 6.06
N HIS A 157 -6.12 -19.14 6.25
CA HIS A 157 -7.45 -18.84 5.74
C HIS A 157 -7.31 -17.80 4.65
N ILE A 158 -7.23 -18.24 3.41
CA ILE A 158 -6.99 -17.39 2.27
C ILE A 158 -8.27 -16.73 1.76
N LEU A 159 -8.17 -15.45 1.46
CA LEU A 159 -9.08 -14.73 0.59
C LEU A 159 -8.42 -14.63 -0.78
N LEU A 160 -9.12 -15.06 -1.82
CA LEU A 160 -8.57 -15.04 -3.17
C LEU A 160 -8.60 -13.61 -3.72
N ASP A 161 -7.55 -13.28 -4.47
CA ASP A 161 -7.45 -12.04 -5.23
C ASP A 161 -7.80 -12.30 -6.70
N GLY A 162 -8.28 -11.30 -7.36
CA GLY A 162 -8.63 -11.30 -8.77
C GLY A 162 -8.72 -9.87 -9.31
N ARG A 163 -8.16 -8.91 -8.53
CA ARG A 163 -8.12 -7.49 -8.86
C ARG A 163 -6.70 -6.97 -9.00
N ASP A 164 -5.85 -7.27 -8.00
CA ASP A 164 -4.46 -6.82 -7.99
C ASP A 164 -3.57 -7.80 -8.78
N VAL A 165 -4.08 -9.01 -9.00
CA VAL A 165 -3.51 -10.07 -9.85
C VAL A 165 -4.58 -10.57 -10.82
N GLY A 166 -4.22 -11.45 -11.74
CA GLY A 166 -5.13 -11.99 -12.75
C GLY A 166 -6.38 -12.64 -12.16
N GLU A 167 -7.55 -12.39 -12.76
CA GLU A 167 -8.87 -12.83 -12.25
C GLU A 167 -8.97 -14.35 -12.07
N THR A 168 -8.18 -15.13 -12.79
CA THR A 168 -8.21 -16.61 -12.77
C THR A 168 -6.93 -17.23 -12.22
N SER A 169 -6.03 -16.44 -11.62
CA SER A 169 -4.68 -16.86 -11.20
C SER A 169 -4.63 -17.58 -9.84
N ALA A 170 -5.74 -17.81 -9.16
CA ALA A 170 -5.77 -18.34 -7.80
C ALA A 170 -4.94 -19.63 -7.64
N LEU A 171 -5.02 -20.57 -8.56
CA LEU A 171 -4.31 -21.84 -8.50
C LEU A 171 -2.80 -21.69 -8.75
N ASP A 172 -2.38 -20.62 -9.44
CA ASP A 172 -0.96 -20.34 -9.66
C ASP A 172 -0.23 -19.98 -8.35
N TYR A 173 -0.98 -19.53 -7.36
CA TYR A 173 -0.49 -19.22 -6.01
C TYR A 173 -0.70 -20.38 -5.03
N VAL A 174 -1.89 -21.00 -5.05
CA VAL A 174 -2.26 -22.03 -4.07
C VAL A 174 -1.44 -23.30 -4.25
N ILE A 175 -1.33 -23.82 -5.48
CA ILE A 175 -0.65 -25.10 -5.75
C ILE A 175 0.83 -25.06 -5.33
N PRO A 176 1.65 -24.04 -5.72
CA PRO A 176 3.04 -23.98 -5.27
C PRO A 176 3.20 -23.74 -3.77
N PHE A 177 2.21 -23.14 -3.13
CA PHE A 177 2.28 -22.88 -1.69
C PHE A 177 1.96 -24.11 -0.84
N GLU A 178 1.14 -25.03 -1.35
CA GLU A 178 0.83 -26.30 -0.69
C GLU A 178 1.90 -27.38 -0.90
N ALA A 179 2.80 -27.22 -1.88
CA ALA A 179 3.87 -28.15 -2.20
C ALA A 179 5.06 -28.06 -1.23
#